data_6a367d65ff54f922a06a232f4680b30f
#
_entry.id   6a367d65ff54f922a06a232f4680b30f
#
_cell.length_a   1.000
_cell.length_b   1.000
_cell.length_c   1.000
_cell.angle_alpha   90.00
_cell.angle_beta   90.00
_cell.angle_gamma   90.00
#
_symmetry.space_group_name_H-M   'P 1'
#
loop_
_entity.id
_entity.type
_entity.pdbx_description
1 polymer ?
#
loop_
_entity_poly.entity_id
_entity_poly.type
_entity_poly.pdbx_seq_one_letter_code
_entity_poly.pdbx_strand_id
1 'polypeptide(L)'
;MKRLLISILKPNRKKNLIEAQSIELLQRLKHLFEHGFTLYESFQFLNLHFIYRDKNISKIIIESIQAGGTCYEVLKMIGYPEIILTQVKFAEQYGNLEVAMADAIEYMRRNLKAKKAFLKTIQYPIALISIFLIMLIVLNMTVIPQFQQLYATMNVQLSTLQNILTVFVTKLPAFVLLLTFCSIVILSLIHISEPT
;
A
#
# COMPACT_ATOMS: atom_id res chain seq x y z
N MET A 1 -13.32 -11.25 -14.01
CA MET A 1 -13.05 -11.19 -12.57
C MET A 1 -11.58 -11.44 -12.20
N LYS A 2 -10.91 -12.52 -12.61
CA LYS A 2 -9.48 -12.78 -12.30
C LYS A 2 -8.51 -11.66 -12.68
N ARG A 3 -8.73 -10.94 -13.79
CA ARG A 3 -7.85 -9.85 -14.24
C ARG A 3 -7.91 -8.58 -13.38
N LEU A 4 -9.06 -8.26 -12.79
CA LEU A 4 -9.24 -7.11 -11.89
C LEU A 4 -8.58 -7.35 -10.53
N LEU A 5 -8.72 -8.54 -9.95
CA LEU A 5 -8.05 -8.91 -8.69
C LEU A 5 -6.51 -8.92 -8.85
N ILE A 6 -6.00 -9.35 -10.00
CA ILE A 6 -4.55 -9.35 -10.29
C ILE A 6 -4.02 -7.93 -10.46
N SER A 7 -4.82 -6.97 -10.96
CA SER A 7 -4.38 -5.57 -11.11
C SER A 7 -4.30 -4.82 -9.79
N ILE A 8 -5.17 -5.15 -8.83
CA ILE A 8 -5.14 -4.57 -7.47
C ILE A 8 -3.94 -5.11 -6.65
N LEU A 9 -3.53 -6.36 -6.89
CA LEU A 9 -2.39 -6.99 -6.19
C LEU A 9 -1.01 -6.64 -6.80
N LYS A 10 -0.95 -6.27 -8.09
CA LYS A 10 0.31 -5.97 -8.79
C LYS A 10 1.05 -4.69 -8.36
N PRO A 11 0.40 -3.55 -8.07
CA PRO A 11 1.12 -2.34 -7.69
C PRO A 11 1.89 -2.50 -6.37
N ASN A 12 1.39 -3.30 -5.45
CA ASN A 12 1.99 -3.49 -4.14
C ASN A 12 3.31 -4.29 -4.20
N ARG A 13 3.44 -5.22 -5.14
CA ARG A 13 4.67 -6.02 -5.30
C ARG A 13 5.85 -5.18 -5.83
N LYS A 14 5.59 -4.22 -6.73
CA LYS A 14 6.62 -3.29 -7.23
C LYS A 14 7.04 -2.29 -6.14
N LYS A 15 6.10 -1.74 -5.38
CA LYS A 15 6.37 -0.80 -4.30
C LYS A 15 7.17 -1.46 -3.18
N ASN A 16 6.83 -2.69 -2.78
CA ASN A 16 7.58 -3.46 -1.79
C ASN A 16 9.01 -3.83 -2.24
N LEU A 17 9.23 -4.05 -3.54
CA LEU A 17 10.57 -4.26 -4.10
C LEU A 17 11.40 -2.97 -4.04
N ILE A 18 10.80 -1.83 -4.34
CA ILE A 18 11.46 -0.51 -4.25
C ILE A 18 11.80 -0.19 -2.78
N GLU A 19 10.87 -0.43 -1.85
CA GLU A 19 11.11 -0.25 -0.40
C GLU A 19 12.22 -1.16 0.11
N ALA A 20 12.29 -2.42 -0.35
CA ALA A 20 13.36 -3.34 0.02
C ALA A 20 14.73 -2.90 -0.51
N GLN A 21 14.79 -2.41 -1.75
CA GLN A 21 16.01 -1.85 -2.35
C GLN A 21 16.46 -0.58 -1.63
N SER A 22 15.52 0.28 -1.21
CA SER A 22 15.84 1.48 -0.43
C SER A 22 16.41 1.13 0.94
N ILE A 23 15.88 0.10 1.62
CA ILE A 23 16.45 -0.39 2.88
C ILE A 23 17.88 -0.92 2.65
N GLU A 24 18.10 -1.67 1.59
CA GLU A 24 19.42 -2.21 1.26
C GLU A 24 20.44 -1.09 0.96
N LEU A 25 20.02 -0.04 0.27
CA LEU A 25 20.85 1.13 0.02
C LEU A 25 21.28 1.81 1.33
N LEU A 26 20.35 2.07 2.24
CA LEU A 26 20.68 2.64 3.56
C LEU A 26 21.64 1.74 4.36
N GLN A 27 21.46 0.42 4.30
CA GLN A 27 22.36 -0.51 4.98
C GLN A 27 23.80 -0.44 4.45
N ARG A 28 23.95 -0.34 3.14
CA ARG A 28 25.26 -0.22 2.50
C ARG A 28 25.90 1.13 2.80
N LEU A 29 25.12 2.22 2.76
CA LEU A 29 25.60 3.55 3.14
C LEU A 29 26.06 3.55 4.62
N LYS A 30 25.23 3.03 5.53
CA LYS A 30 25.59 2.91 6.93
C LYS A 30 26.93 2.18 7.10
N HIS A 31 27.08 1.02 6.46
CA HIS A 31 28.29 0.22 6.54
C HIS A 31 29.52 0.97 6.01
N LEU A 32 29.40 1.74 4.93
CA LEU A 32 30.50 2.54 4.38
C LEU A 32 30.88 3.67 5.34
N PHE A 33 29.89 4.36 5.94
CA PHE A 33 30.15 5.41 6.94
C PHE A 33 30.83 4.86 8.20
N GLU A 34 30.43 3.68 8.70
CA GLU A 34 31.08 2.99 9.82
C GLU A 34 32.56 2.68 9.55
N HIS A 35 32.93 2.52 8.28
CA HIS A 35 34.31 2.31 7.85
C HIS A 35 35.06 3.60 7.48
N GLY A 36 34.47 4.76 7.76
CA GLY A 36 35.07 6.07 7.56
C GLY A 36 35.08 6.59 6.11
N PHE A 37 34.30 5.96 5.23
CA PHE A 37 34.15 6.47 3.87
C PHE A 37 33.35 7.77 3.86
N THR A 38 33.78 8.73 3.04
CA THR A 38 33.05 9.97 2.80
C THR A 38 31.77 9.72 2.03
N LEU A 39 30.86 10.69 2.02
CA LEU A 39 29.63 10.64 1.23
C LEU A 39 29.92 10.38 -0.24
N TYR A 40 30.91 11.08 -0.78
CA TYR A 40 31.33 10.96 -2.19
C TYR A 40 31.84 9.55 -2.52
N GLU A 41 32.78 9.04 -1.74
CA GLU A 41 33.35 7.70 -1.93
C GLU A 41 32.28 6.62 -1.80
N SER A 42 31.38 6.77 -0.83
CA SER A 42 30.27 5.86 -0.62
C SER A 42 29.34 5.76 -1.82
N PHE A 43 28.93 6.91 -2.37
CA PHE A 43 28.08 6.93 -3.57
C PHE A 43 28.80 6.51 -4.83
N GLN A 44 30.09 6.80 -4.95
CA GLN A 44 30.91 6.31 -6.06
C GLN A 44 31.02 4.79 -6.03
N PHE A 45 31.25 4.19 -4.86
CA PHE A 45 31.31 2.75 -4.67
C PHE A 45 29.95 2.09 -4.97
N LEU A 46 28.89 2.68 -4.47
CA LEU A 46 27.52 2.19 -4.69
C LEU A 46 27.11 2.29 -6.17
N ASN A 47 27.56 3.32 -6.89
CA ASN A 47 27.28 3.46 -8.31
C ASN A 47 27.90 2.35 -9.16
N LEU A 48 29.06 1.82 -8.75
CA LEU A 48 29.71 0.70 -9.42
C LEU A 48 28.99 -0.64 -9.19
N HIS A 49 28.33 -0.81 -8.05
CA HIS A 49 27.77 -2.08 -7.61
C HIS A 49 26.24 -2.11 -7.56
N PHE A 50 25.59 -0.96 -7.46
CA PHE A 50 24.15 -0.80 -7.47
C PHE A 50 23.74 -0.22 -8.82
N ILE A 51 23.10 -1.02 -9.64
CA ILE A 51 22.46 -0.53 -10.85
C ILE A 51 21.26 0.31 -10.40
N TYR A 52 21.46 1.62 -10.17
CA TYR A 52 20.37 2.55 -10.16
C TYR A 52 19.58 2.33 -11.44
N ARG A 53 18.28 2.17 -11.31
CA ARG A 53 17.35 1.89 -12.41
C ARG A 53 17.42 2.93 -13.53
N ASP A 54 18.03 4.07 -13.23
CA ASP A 54 18.27 5.16 -14.18
C ASP A 54 19.70 5.69 -14.04
N LYS A 55 20.52 5.43 -15.05
CA LYS A 55 21.92 5.90 -15.10
C LYS A 55 22.04 7.43 -15.00
N ASN A 56 20.98 8.16 -15.40
CA ASN A 56 20.95 9.62 -15.32
C ASN A 56 20.87 10.10 -13.87
N ILE A 57 20.07 9.45 -13.03
CA ILE A 57 19.94 9.81 -11.60
C ILE A 57 21.27 9.62 -10.88
N SER A 58 21.98 8.55 -11.17
CA SER A 58 23.30 8.27 -10.57
C SER A 58 24.32 9.38 -10.89
N LYS A 59 24.33 9.86 -12.12
CA LYS A 59 25.22 10.95 -12.54
C LYS A 59 24.87 12.26 -11.81
N ILE A 60 23.59 12.61 -11.76
CA ILE A 60 23.10 13.80 -11.06
C ILE A 60 23.46 13.77 -9.57
N ILE A 61 23.32 12.61 -8.92
CA ILE A 61 23.68 12.43 -7.50
C ILE A 61 25.19 12.72 -7.29
N ILE A 62 26.07 12.14 -8.11
CA ILE A 62 27.50 12.32 -7.98
C ILE A 62 27.89 13.79 -8.24
N GLU A 63 27.34 14.42 -9.27
CA GLU A 63 27.55 15.83 -9.57
C GLU A 63 27.06 16.73 -8.42
N SER A 64 25.92 16.43 -7.81
CA SER A 64 25.41 17.15 -6.64
C SER A 64 26.34 17.04 -5.44
N ILE A 65 26.85 15.84 -5.14
CA ILE A 65 27.80 15.65 -4.02
C ILE A 65 29.12 16.39 -4.29
N GLN A 66 29.62 16.37 -5.51
CA GLN A 66 30.84 17.12 -5.90
C GLN A 66 30.66 18.65 -5.76
N ALA A 67 29.44 19.13 -5.97
CA ALA A 67 29.08 20.53 -5.75
C ALA A 67 28.87 20.90 -4.25
N GLY A 68 29.13 19.98 -3.32
CA GLY A 68 28.96 20.19 -1.89
C GLY A 68 27.57 19.78 -1.36
N GLY A 69 26.81 19.00 -2.12
CA GLY A 69 25.50 18.52 -1.72
C GLY A 69 25.56 17.59 -0.49
N THR A 70 24.55 17.70 0.36
CA THR A 70 24.43 16.97 1.62
C THR A 70 23.80 15.59 1.43
N CYS A 71 23.97 14.71 2.42
CA CYS A 71 23.32 13.40 2.45
C CYS A 71 21.80 13.53 2.42
N TYR A 72 21.25 14.53 3.12
CA TYR A 72 19.82 14.88 3.07
C TYR A 72 19.34 15.13 1.63
N GLU A 73 20.06 15.97 0.87
CA GLU A 73 19.68 16.32 -0.51
C GLU A 73 19.70 15.10 -1.42
N VAL A 74 20.71 14.26 -1.29
CA VAL A 74 20.84 13.04 -2.08
C VAL A 74 19.71 12.07 -1.78
N LEU A 75 19.39 11.82 -0.51
CA LEU A 75 18.28 10.93 -0.14
C LEU A 75 16.93 11.50 -0.57
N LYS A 76 16.76 12.83 -0.56
CA LYS A 76 15.57 13.51 -1.08
C LYS A 76 15.41 13.30 -2.59
N MET A 77 16.49 13.41 -3.37
CA MET A 77 16.47 13.12 -4.82
C MET A 77 16.08 11.65 -5.11
N ILE A 78 16.51 10.72 -4.26
CA ILE A 78 16.17 9.30 -4.37
C ILE A 78 14.68 9.04 -4.02
N GLY A 79 14.05 9.93 -3.22
CA GLY A 79 12.64 9.85 -2.85
C GLY A 79 12.38 9.12 -1.53
N TYR A 80 13.26 9.29 -0.54
CA TYR A 80 13.01 8.80 0.81
C TYR A 80 11.90 9.57 1.52
N PRO A 81 11.16 8.94 2.46
CA PRO A 81 10.12 9.60 3.25
C PRO A 81 10.65 10.78 4.06
N GLU A 82 9.83 11.83 4.23
CA GLU A 82 10.22 13.07 4.92
C GLU A 82 10.69 12.84 6.37
N ILE A 83 10.11 11.87 7.05
CA ILE A 83 10.53 11.51 8.42
C ILE A 83 11.99 11.04 8.46
N ILE A 84 12.45 10.28 7.48
CA ILE A 84 13.85 9.83 7.36
C ILE A 84 14.74 11.01 6.97
N LEU A 85 14.28 11.84 6.03
CA LEU A 85 15.02 13.01 5.57
C LEU A 85 15.27 13.99 6.70
N THR A 86 14.28 14.22 7.57
CA THR A 86 14.41 15.09 8.75
C THR A 86 15.44 14.52 9.72
N GLN A 87 15.42 13.24 10.02
CA GLN A 87 16.40 12.59 10.90
C GLN A 87 17.82 12.70 10.35
N VAL A 88 17.99 12.44 9.05
CA VAL A 88 19.31 12.54 8.39
C VAL A 88 19.84 13.97 8.39
N LYS A 89 18.97 14.96 8.15
CA LYS A 89 19.33 16.39 8.19
C LYS A 89 19.88 16.80 9.56
N PHE A 90 19.22 16.41 10.64
CA PHE A 90 19.70 16.66 12.00
C PHE A 90 21.00 15.91 12.28
N ALA A 91 21.09 14.64 11.91
CA ALA A 91 22.28 13.82 12.13
C ALA A 91 23.51 14.36 11.38
N GLU A 92 23.31 14.93 10.21
CA GLU A 92 24.38 15.57 9.43
C GLU A 92 24.97 16.80 10.14
N GLN A 93 24.11 17.56 10.83
CA GLN A 93 24.52 18.73 11.63
C GLN A 93 25.26 18.35 12.93
N TYR A 94 24.89 17.22 13.54
CA TYR A 94 25.43 16.80 14.83
C TYR A 94 26.46 15.66 14.74
N GLY A 95 26.78 15.17 13.56
CA GLY A 95 27.84 14.17 13.33
C GLY A 95 27.42 12.71 13.61
N ASN A 96 26.13 12.40 13.72
CA ASN A 96 25.64 11.05 14.08
C ASN A 96 24.89 10.36 12.91
N LEU A 97 25.43 10.48 11.70
CA LEU A 97 24.79 9.91 10.49
C LEU A 97 24.59 8.39 10.56
N GLU A 98 25.52 7.66 11.18
CA GLU A 98 25.42 6.20 11.33
C GLU A 98 24.21 5.77 12.15
N VAL A 99 23.93 6.48 13.26
CA VAL A 99 22.78 6.21 14.11
C VAL A 99 21.48 6.53 13.37
N ALA A 100 21.43 7.69 12.69
CA ALA A 100 20.25 8.07 11.90
C ALA A 100 19.96 7.07 10.76
N MET A 101 21.00 6.52 10.13
CA MET A 101 20.82 5.47 9.12
C MET A 101 20.30 4.17 9.74
N ALA A 102 20.77 3.80 10.94
CA ALA A 102 20.27 2.63 11.65
C ALA A 102 18.79 2.76 12.00
N ASP A 103 18.40 3.92 12.53
CA ASP A 103 17.00 4.22 12.88
C ASP A 103 16.10 4.27 11.64
N ALA A 104 16.57 4.85 10.56
CA ALA A 104 15.86 4.89 9.28
C ALA A 104 15.61 3.47 8.73
N ILE A 105 16.62 2.61 8.77
CA ILE A 105 16.51 1.21 8.35
C ILE A 105 15.47 0.48 9.20
N GLU A 106 15.52 0.65 10.53
CA GLU A 106 14.58 0.00 11.42
C GLU A 106 13.14 0.50 11.19
N TYR A 107 12.94 1.80 11.06
CA TYR A 107 11.67 2.41 10.71
C TYR A 107 11.09 1.82 9.42
N MET A 108 11.87 1.78 8.34
CA MET A 108 11.42 1.23 7.07
C MET A 108 11.09 -0.26 7.16
N ARG A 109 11.89 -1.04 7.89
CA ARG A 109 11.62 -2.46 8.11
C ARG A 109 10.33 -2.70 8.91
N ARG A 110 10.09 -1.91 9.96
CA ARG A 110 8.84 -1.98 10.74
C ARG A 110 7.63 -1.67 9.87
N ASN A 111 7.69 -0.60 9.06
CA ASN A 111 6.63 -0.23 8.14
C ASN A 111 6.35 -1.32 7.09
N LEU A 112 7.40 -1.90 6.52
CA LEU A 112 7.26 -2.98 5.54
C LEU A 112 6.59 -4.23 6.17
N LYS A 113 6.99 -4.58 7.40
CA LYS A 113 6.37 -5.68 8.15
C LYS A 113 4.91 -5.39 8.49
N ALA A 114 4.60 -4.18 8.97
CA ALA A 114 3.24 -3.76 9.29
C ALA A 114 2.33 -3.82 8.06
N LYS A 115 2.78 -3.29 6.92
CA LYS A 115 2.04 -3.36 5.64
C LYS A 115 1.76 -4.81 5.21
N LYS A 116 2.75 -5.70 5.31
CA LYS A 116 2.58 -7.13 4.98
C LYS A 116 1.60 -7.82 5.91
N ALA A 117 1.69 -7.56 7.21
CA ALA A 117 0.78 -8.11 8.21
C ALA A 117 -0.66 -7.64 7.98
N PHE A 118 -0.85 -6.34 7.73
CA PHE A 118 -2.15 -5.75 7.45
C PHE A 118 -2.81 -6.37 6.21
N LEU A 119 -2.07 -6.51 5.12
CA LEU A 119 -2.58 -7.15 3.90
C LEU A 119 -2.99 -8.61 4.14
N LYS A 120 -2.22 -9.34 4.94
CA LYS A 120 -2.55 -10.73 5.29
C LYS A 120 -3.83 -10.81 6.14
N THR A 121 -3.99 -9.88 7.08
CA THR A 121 -5.18 -9.84 7.96
C THR A 121 -6.45 -9.50 7.20
N ILE A 122 -6.38 -8.60 6.19
CA ILE A 122 -7.54 -8.20 5.38
C ILE A 122 -8.03 -9.29 4.42
N GLN A 123 -7.20 -10.27 4.08
CA GLN A 123 -7.61 -11.36 3.16
C GLN A 123 -8.82 -12.14 3.68
N TYR A 124 -8.87 -12.43 4.98
CA TYR A 124 -9.97 -13.17 5.58
C TYR A 124 -11.32 -12.43 5.51
N PRO A 125 -11.45 -11.18 5.96
CA PRO A 125 -12.69 -10.42 5.82
C PRO A 125 -13.17 -10.29 4.38
N ILE A 126 -12.27 -10.05 3.44
CA ILE A 126 -12.62 -9.95 2.01
C ILE A 126 -13.19 -11.28 1.48
N ALA A 127 -12.56 -12.40 1.82
CA ALA A 127 -13.05 -13.71 1.41
C ALA A 127 -14.44 -14.00 1.98
N LEU A 128 -14.65 -13.71 3.26
CA LEU A 128 -15.92 -13.92 3.95
C LEU A 128 -17.04 -13.05 3.34
N ILE A 129 -16.79 -11.77 3.11
CA ILE A 129 -17.75 -10.85 2.46
C ILE A 129 -18.07 -11.33 1.04
N SER A 130 -17.08 -11.81 0.30
CA SER A 130 -17.28 -12.32 -1.06
C SER A 130 -18.19 -13.55 -1.09
N ILE A 131 -17.98 -14.50 -0.18
CA ILE A 131 -18.82 -15.69 -0.07
C ILE A 131 -20.25 -15.29 0.33
N PHE A 132 -20.40 -14.39 1.29
CA PHE A 132 -21.69 -13.88 1.72
C PHE A 132 -22.46 -13.19 0.59
N LEU A 133 -21.78 -12.35 -0.21
CA LEU A 133 -22.40 -11.71 -1.36
C LEU A 133 -22.86 -12.71 -2.43
N ILE A 134 -22.04 -13.73 -2.72
CA ILE A 134 -22.43 -14.79 -3.66
C ILE A 134 -23.69 -15.52 -3.13
N MET A 135 -23.73 -15.86 -1.86
CA MET A 135 -24.90 -16.48 -1.24
C MET A 135 -26.15 -15.62 -1.35
N LEU A 136 -26.04 -14.31 -1.08
CA LEU A 136 -27.16 -13.38 -1.23
C LEU A 136 -27.66 -13.28 -2.68
N ILE A 137 -26.77 -13.27 -3.65
CA ILE A 137 -27.14 -13.23 -5.09
C ILE A 137 -27.88 -14.50 -5.48
N VAL A 138 -27.38 -15.67 -5.07
CA VAL A 138 -28.05 -16.96 -5.34
C VAL A 138 -29.44 -16.99 -4.72
N LEU A 139 -29.57 -16.54 -3.47
CA LEU A 139 -30.83 -16.49 -2.76
C LEU A 139 -31.84 -15.56 -3.46
N ASN A 140 -31.41 -14.41 -3.91
CA ASN A 140 -32.25 -13.49 -4.70
C ASN A 140 -32.68 -14.07 -6.05
N MET A 141 -31.82 -14.82 -6.73
CA MET A 141 -32.12 -15.36 -8.06
C MET A 141 -32.97 -16.63 -8.04
N THR A 142 -32.89 -17.41 -6.96
CA THR A 142 -33.57 -18.72 -6.89
C THR A 142 -34.77 -18.71 -5.94
N VAL A 143 -34.62 -18.22 -4.74
CA VAL A 143 -35.63 -18.37 -3.67
C VAL A 143 -36.74 -17.33 -3.80
N ILE A 144 -36.40 -16.07 -4.04
CA ILE A 144 -37.41 -15.00 -4.09
C ILE A 144 -38.42 -15.23 -5.24
N PRO A 145 -38.01 -15.59 -6.48
CA PRO A 145 -38.97 -15.88 -7.54
C PRO A 145 -39.90 -17.06 -7.24
N GLN A 146 -39.39 -18.10 -6.57
CA GLN A 146 -40.21 -19.25 -6.17
C GLN A 146 -41.32 -18.85 -5.18
N PHE A 147 -41.00 -18.01 -4.21
CA PHE A 147 -42.02 -17.48 -3.30
C PHE A 147 -43.04 -16.60 -4.01
N GLN A 148 -42.62 -15.75 -4.93
CA GLN A 148 -43.54 -14.91 -5.73
C GLN A 148 -44.50 -15.75 -6.56
N GLN A 149 -44.04 -16.84 -7.17
CA GLN A 149 -44.88 -17.77 -7.94
C GLN A 149 -45.86 -18.48 -7.04
N LEU A 150 -45.43 -18.91 -5.85
CA LEU A 150 -46.29 -19.59 -4.87
C LEU A 150 -47.41 -18.68 -4.37
N TYR A 151 -47.12 -17.41 -4.07
CA TYR A 151 -48.14 -16.43 -3.70
C TYR A 151 -49.13 -16.14 -4.82
N ALA A 152 -48.63 -16.05 -6.07
CA ALA A 152 -49.47 -15.86 -7.24
C ALA A 152 -50.44 -17.01 -7.47
N THR A 153 -50.01 -18.26 -7.26
CA THR A 153 -50.86 -19.44 -7.41
C THR A 153 -51.91 -19.55 -6.31
N MET A 154 -51.63 -19.07 -5.10
CA MET A 154 -52.55 -19.06 -3.97
C MET A 154 -53.56 -17.92 -4.01
N ASN A 155 -53.47 -17.01 -5.00
CA ASN A 155 -54.33 -15.83 -5.14
C ASN A 155 -54.36 -14.94 -3.87
N VAL A 156 -53.27 -15.00 -3.06
CA VAL A 156 -53.10 -14.21 -1.84
C VAL A 156 -52.42 -12.89 -2.21
N GLN A 157 -53.10 -11.78 -1.94
CA GLN A 157 -52.48 -10.47 -2.07
C GLN A 157 -51.38 -10.31 -1.02
N LEU A 158 -50.18 -10.02 -1.48
CA LEU A 158 -49.03 -9.72 -0.62
C LEU A 158 -49.37 -8.53 0.29
N SER A 159 -49.28 -8.73 1.60
CA SER A 159 -49.39 -7.63 2.56
C SER A 159 -48.35 -6.57 2.25
N THR A 160 -48.66 -5.30 2.50
CA THR A 160 -47.73 -4.15 2.32
C THR A 160 -46.39 -4.41 2.98
N LEU A 161 -46.41 -5.09 4.13
CA LEU A 161 -45.22 -5.44 4.89
C LEU A 161 -44.33 -6.47 4.16
N GLN A 162 -44.96 -7.48 3.52
CA GLN A 162 -44.26 -8.49 2.71
C GLN A 162 -43.61 -7.87 1.46
N ASN A 163 -44.31 -6.92 0.82
CA ASN A 163 -43.80 -6.23 -0.34
C ASN A 163 -42.55 -5.38 -0.01
N ILE A 164 -42.61 -4.64 1.12
CA ILE A 164 -41.47 -3.87 1.64
C ILE A 164 -40.28 -4.82 1.92
N LEU A 165 -40.51 -5.95 2.56
CA LEU A 165 -39.51 -6.92 2.92
C LEU A 165 -38.84 -7.53 1.68
N THR A 166 -39.64 -7.86 0.65
CA THR A 166 -39.14 -8.39 -0.64
C THR A 166 -38.27 -7.36 -1.35
N VAL A 167 -38.69 -6.11 -1.41
CA VAL A 167 -37.89 -5.01 -2.01
C VAL A 167 -36.60 -4.82 -1.25
N PHE A 168 -36.63 -4.83 0.08
CA PHE A 168 -35.45 -4.70 0.92
C PHE A 168 -34.44 -5.82 0.66
N VAL A 169 -34.88 -7.08 0.70
CA VAL A 169 -34.02 -8.25 0.47
C VAL A 169 -33.45 -8.24 -0.96
N THR A 170 -34.23 -7.85 -1.97
CA THR A 170 -33.79 -7.76 -3.36
C THR A 170 -32.73 -6.66 -3.57
N LYS A 171 -32.83 -5.54 -2.84
CA LYS A 171 -31.89 -4.43 -2.93
C LYS A 171 -30.65 -4.59 -2.04
N LEU A 172 -30.71 -5.49 -1.08
CA LEU A 172 -29.66 -5.70 -0.08
C LEU A 172 -28.29 -6.05 -0.69
N PRO A 173 -28.14 -6.93 -1.71
CA PRO A 173 -26.86 -7.18 -2.34
C PRO A 173 -26.24 -5.94 -3.00
N ALA A 174 -27.07 -5.12 -3.64
CA ALA A 174 -26.62 -3.87 -4.26
C ALA A 174 -26.15 -2.87 -3.20
N PHE A 175 -26.85 -2.78 -2.07
CA PHE A 175 -26.50 -1.92 -0.95
C PHE A 175 -25.18 -2.34 -0.29
N VAL A 176 -24.97 -3.65 -0.07
CA VAL A 176 -23.71 -4.18 0.46
C VAL A 176 -22.55 -3.95 -0.50
N LEU A 177 -22.75 -4.12 -1.81
CA LEU A 177 -21.74 -3.80 -2.83
C LEU A 177 -21.38 -2.31 -2.81
N LEU A 178 -22.36 -1.43 -2.68
CA LEU A 178 -22.14 0.02 -2.60
C LEU A 178 -21.37 0.40 -1.33
N LEU A 179 -21.73 -0.17 -0.17
CA LEU A 179 -21.01 0.06 1.09
C LEU A 179 -19.56 -0.44 1.04
N THR A 180 -19.32 -1.63 0.47
CA THR A 180 -17.95 -2.15 0.32
C THR A 180 -17.14 -1.31 -0.64
N PHE A 181 -17.75 -0.82 -1.73
CA PHE A 181 -17.10 0.10 -2.66
C PHE A 181 -16.77 1.45 -2.00
N CYS A 182 -17.72 2.05 -1.28
CA CYS A 182 -17.49 3.29 -0.53
C CYS A 182 -16.38 3.13 0.52
N SER A 183 -16.36 2.03 1.27
CA SER A 183 -15.32 1.78 2.27
C SER A 183 -13.93 1.64 1.64
N ILE A 184 -13.82 1.00 0.48
CA ILE A 184 -12.57 0.89 -0.26
C ILE A 184 -12.12 2.26 -0.77
N VAL A 185 -13.04 3.09 -1.27
CA VAL A 185 -12.74 4.45 -1.75
C VAL A 185 -12.29 5.33 -0.59
N ILE A 186 -12.98 5.30 0.56
CA ILE A 186 -12.61 6.07 1.75
C ILE A 186 -11.22 5.65 2.25
N LEU A 187 -10.94 4.36 2.34
CA LEU A 187 -9.62 3.85 2.72
C LEU A 187 -8.54 4.27 1.71
N SER A 188 -8.86 4.28 0.42
CA SER A 188 -7.95 4.74 -0.63
C SER A 188 -7.67 6.24 -0.52
N LEU A 189 -8.70 7.06 -0.23
CA LEU A 189 -8.55 8.51 -0.05
C LEU A 189 -7.75 8.85 1.20
N ILE A 190 -8.00 8.16 2.32
CA ILE A 190 -7.22 8.33 3.56
C ILE A 190 -5.75 7.97 3.31
N HIS A 191 -5.49 6.90 2.55
CA HIS A 191 -4.13 6.49 2.22
C HIS A 191 -3.41 7.44 1.26
N ILE A 192 -4.15 8.20 0.44
CA ILE A 192 -3.59 9.24 -0.46
C ILE A 192 -3.44 10.56 0.32
N SER A 193 -4.29 10.82 1.31
CA SER A 193 -4.33 12.07 2.08
C SER A 193 -3.39 12.08 3.29
N GLU A 194 -2.72 10.97 3.64
CA GLU A 194 -1.60 11.04 4.58
C GLU A 194 -0.36 11.53 3.82
N PRO A 195 0.02 12.81 3.96
CA PRO A 195 1.33 13.29 3.51
C PRO A 195 2.36 12.66 4.44
N THR A 196 3.06 11.68 3.94
CA THR A 196 4.29 11.15 4.55
C THR A 196 5.41 12.16 4.40
#